data_555a7a41a6abaadec1ce076ebecea9a0
#
_entry.id   555a7a41a6abaadec1ce076ebecea9a0
#
_cell.length_a   1.000
_cell.length_b   1.000
_cell.length_c   1.000
_cell.angle_alpha   90.00
_cell.angle_beta   90.00
_cell.angle_gamma   90.00
#
_symmetry.space_group_name_H-M   'P 1'
#
loop_
_entity.id
_entity.type
_entity.pdbx_description
1 polymer ?
#
loop_
_entity_poly.entity_id
_entity_poly.type
_entity_poly.pdbx_seq_one_letter_code
_entity_poly.pdbx_strand_id
1 'polypeptide(L)'
;MQITKLDHIGLRVMDVDQSMQFYQTLGFQIIRRDEKEQVFVVKHPSGIEINLIASGDCHHGRRNILMDVPERYPGYTHYAIAVASVAAAKTFLEDHHISITEGPITFGDGKTSIFIRDPDLNVLEFTELPQATLPAPE
;
A
#
# COMPACT_ATOMS: atom_id res chain seq x y z
N MET A 1 -7.13 10.54 -26.09
CA MET A 1 -7.75 9.86 -24.94
C MET A 1 -7.58 10.74 -23.71
N GLN A 2 -8.67 10.99 -22.98
CA GLN A 2 -8.60 11.81 -21.76
C GLN A 2 -8.64 10.89 -20.52
N ILE A 3 -7.55 10.89 -19.75
CA ILE A 3 -7.45 10.14 -18.50
C ILE A 3 -7.88 11.07 -17.37
N THR A 4 -8.72 10.59 -16.45
CA THR A 4 -9.26 11.40 -15.35
C THR A 4 -8.56 11.14 -14.02
N LYS A 5 -8.30 9.87 -13.69
CA LYS A 5 -7.62 9.48 -12.43
C LYS A 5 -7.27 8.01 -12.45
N LEU A 6 -6.47 7.59 -11.49
CA LEU A 6 -6.33 6.17 -11.14
C LEU A 6 -7.60 5.72 -10.43
N ASP A 7 -8.28 4.67 -10.92
CA ASP A 7 -9.53 4.20 -10.33
C ASP A 7 -9.28 3.27 -9.13
N HIS A 8 -8.49 2.23 -9.31
CA HIS A 8 -8.16 1.30 -8.23
C HIS A 8 -6.84 0.57 -8.50
N ILE A 9 -6.37 -0.12 -7.47
CA ILE A 9 -5.23 -1.04 -7.54
C ILE A 9 -5.78 -2.45 -7.37
N GLY A 10 -5.35 -3.40 -8.22
CA GLY A 10 -5.72 -4.80 -8.09
C GLY A 10 -4.58 -5.59 -7.44
N LEU A 11 -4.89 -6.31 -6.36
CA LEU A 11 -3.93 -7.18 -5.66
C LEU A 11 -4.49 -8.60 -5.59
N ARG A 12 -3.74 -9.57 -6.10
CA ARG A 12 -4.07 -10.98 -5.87
C ARG A 12 -3.56 -11.37 -4.49
N VAL A 13 -4.44 -11.99 -3.69
CA VAL A 13 -4.14 -12.33 -2.30
C VAL A 13 -4.40 -13.81 -2.05
N MET A 14 -3.65 -14.39 -1.10
CA MET A 14 -3.81 -15.78 -0.69
C MET A 14 -4.99 -15.94 0.28
N ASP A 15 -5.08 -15.07 1.24
CA ASP A 15 -6.09 -15.08 2.31
C ASP A 15 -6.77 -13.72 2.35
N VAL A 16 -7.98 -13.65 1.75
CA VAL A 16 -8.70 -12.39 1.63
C VAL A 16 -9.11 -11.82 2.98
N ASP A 17 -9.46 -12.67 3.94
CA ASP A 17 -9.86 -12.19 5.28
C ASP A 17 -8.68 -11.54 5.99
N GLN A 18 -7.50 -12.13 5.91
CA GLN A 18 -6.28 -11.56 6.47
C GLN A 18 -5.93 -10.24 5.79
N SER A 19 -6.06 -10.17 4.49
CA SER A 19 -5.78 -8.94 3.73
C SER A 19 -6.78 -7.84 4.06
N MET A 20 -8.07 -8.17 4.15
CA MET A 20 -9.08 -7.20 4.55
C MET A 20 -8.81 -6.66 5.95
N GLN A 21 -8.46 -7.53 6.89
CA GLN A 21 -8.13 -7.11 8.25
C GLN A 21 -6.92 -6.17 8.27
N PHE A 22 -5.89 -6.48 7.51
CA PHE A 22 -4.69 -5.64 7.38
C PHE A 22 -5.06 -4.23 6.87
N TYR A 23 -5.79 -4.16 5.76
CA TYR A 23 -6.17 -2.87 5.18
C TYR A 23 -7.17 -2.11 6.06
N GLN A 24 -8.07 -2.81 6.76
CA GLN A 24 -8.93 -2.17 7.75
C GLN A 24 -8.12 -1.50 8.88
N THR A 25 -7.05 -2.13 9.32
CA THR A 25 -6.15 -1.54 10.32
C THR A 25 -5.57 -0.22 9.84
N LEU A 26 -5.28 -0.10 8.54
CA LEU A 26 -4.80 1.14 7.93
C LEU A 26 -5.90 2.18 7.69
N GLY A 27 -7.16 1.87 8.01
CA GLY A 27 -8.28 2.80 7.84
C GLY A 27 -9.14 2.55 6.61
N PHE A 28 -8.89 1.50 5.85
CA PHE A 28 -9.75 1.12 4.74
C PHE A 28 -11.05 0.49 5.25
N GLN A 29 -12.12 0.65 4.51
CA GLN A 29 -13.42 0.04 4.79
C GLN A 29 -13.77 -0.94 3.68
N ILE A 30 -14.39 -2.07 4.05
CA ILE A 30 -14.87 -3.03 3.06
C ILE A 30 -16.14 -2.46 2.45
N ILE A 31 -16.14 -2.22 1.14
CA ILE A 31 -17.30 -1.64 0.43
C ILE A 31 -18.00 -2.64 -0.48
N ARG A 32 -17.37 -3.78 -0.80
CA ARG A 32 -17.96 -4.79 -1.67
C ARG A 32 -17.36 -6.16 -1.37
N ARG A 33 -18.23 -7.16 -1.35
CA ARG A 33 -17.87 -8.58 -1.26
C ARG A 33 -18.52 -9.32 -2.40
N ASP A 34 -17.77 -9.69 -3.40
CA ASP A 34 -18.26 -10.44 -4.55
C ASP A 34 -17.71 -11.86 -4.48
N GLU A 35 -18.47 -12.73 -3.83
CA GLU A 35 -18.06 -14.13 -3.65
C GLU A 35 -18.01 -14.89 -4.97
N LYS A 36 -18.86 -14.52 -5.93
CA LYS A 36 -18.90 -15.18 -7.24
C LYS A 36 -17.66 -14.87 -8.05
N GLU A 37 -17.29 -13.61 -8.13
CA GLU A 37 -16.13 -13.16 -8.89
C GLU A 37 -14.83 -13.23 -8.06
N GLN A 38 -14.94 -13.54 -6.77
CA GLN A 38 -13.82 -13.57 -5.84
C GLN A 38 -13.07 -12.24 -5.78
N VAL A 39 -13.82 -11.14 -5.80
CA VAL A 39 -13.29 -9.78 -5.71
C VAL A 39 -13.86 -9.09 -4.47
N PHE A 40 -12.99 -8.56 -3.64
CA PHE A 40 -13.34 -7.90 -2.39
C PHE A 40 -12.71 -6.51 -2.41
N VAL A 41 -13.54 -5.49 -2.29
CA VAL A 41 -13.08 -4.11 -2.48
C VAL A 41 -12.98 -3.41 -1.14
N VAL A 42 -11.82 -2.84 -0.87
CA VAL A 42 -11.56 -1.99 0.29
C VAL A 42 -11.27 -0.58 -0.18
N LYS A 43 -11.78 0.40 0.55
CA LYS A 43 -11.61 1.81 0.20
C LYS A 43 -11.31 2.64 1.42
N HIS A 44 -10.30 3.48 1.30
CA HIS A 44 -9.93 4.46 2.32
C HIS A 44 -10.76 5.74 2.14
N PRO A 45 -11.13 6.45 3.21
CA PRO A 45 -11.87 7.73 3.10
C PRO A 45 -11.18 8.78 2.22
N SER A 46 -9.85 8.70 2.06
CA SER A 46 -9.10 9.57 1.13
C SER A 46 -9.37 9.30 -0.35
N GLY A 47 -10.08 8.20 -0.67
CA GLY A 47 -10.40 7.82 -2.04
C GLY A 47 -9.57 6.69 -2.62
N ILE A 48 -8.55 6.18 -1.92
CA ILE A 48 -7.76 5.04 -2.38
C ILE A 48 -8.63 3.79 -2.35
N GLU A 49 -8.72 3.10 -3.49
CA GLU A 49 -9.50 1.87 -3.63
C GLU A 49 -8.60 0.73 -4.05
N ILE A 50 -8.75 -0.42 -3.38
CA ILE A 50 -7.98 -1.63 -3.67
C ILE A 50 -8.98 -2.77 -3.88
N ASN A 51 -8.85 -3.46 -5.01
CA ASN A 51 -9.57 -4.68 -5.30
C ASN A 51 -8.70 -5.86 -4.92
N LEU A 52 -9.12 -6.60 -3.90
CA LEU A 52 -8.45 -7.82 -3.45
C LEU A 52 -9.02 -8.99 -4.27
N ILE A 53 -8.18 -9.64 -5.04
CA ILE A 53 -8.54 -10.78 -5.90
C ILE A 53 -8.13 -12.04 -5.18
N ALA A 54 -9.12 -12.80 -4.69
CA ALA A 54 -8.91 -13.92 -3.77
C ALA A 54 -8.51 -15.23 -4.47
N SER A 55 -7.70 -15.14 -5.54
CA SER A 55 -7.28 -16.29 -6.34
C SER A 55 -5.79 -16.57 -6.24
N GLY A 56 -5.15 -16.14 -5.16
CA GLY A 56 -3.73 -16.38 -4.93
C GLY A 56 -3.44 -17.86 -4.72
N ASP A 57 -2.39 -18.34 -5.39
CA ASP A 57 -1.92 -19.72 -5.25
C ASP A 57 -1.04 -19.82 -4.00
N CYS A 58 -1.37 -20.77 -3.11
CA CYS A 58 -0.62 -20.98 -1.87
C CYS A 58 0.40 -22.14 -1.94
N HIS A 59 0.53 -22.82 -3.09
CA HIS A 59 1.38 -24.01 -3.20
C HIS A 59 2.86 -23.75 -2.94
N HIS A 60 3.34 -22.54 -3.23
CA HIS A 60 4.75 -22.15 -3.04
C HIS A 60 4.96 -21.17 -1.90
N GLY A 61 3.95 -20.95 -1.06
CA GLY A 61 3.99 -19.95 0.01
C GLY A 61 3.90 -18.52 -0.52
N ARG A 62 4.06 -17.58 0.40
CA ARG A 62 4.03 -16.14 0.06
C ARG A 62 5.41 -15.72 -0.42
N ARG A 63 5.45 -15.08 -1.59
CA ARG A 63 6.71 -14.64 -2.18
C ARG A 63 6.47 -13.42 -3.07
N ASN A 64 7.30 -12.40 -2.91
CA ASN A 64 7.32 -11.26 -3.82
C ASN A 64 8.47 -11.44 -4.82
N ILE A 65 8.14 -11.89 -6.02
CA ILE A 65 9.15 -12.17 -7.05
C ILE A 65 9.74 -10.90 -7.67
N LEU A 66 9.11 -9.75 -7.48
CA LEU A 66 9.61 -8.48 -8.01
C LEU A 66 10.64 -7.82 -7.08
N MET A 67 10.61 -8.15 -5.77
CA MET A 67 11.48 -7.52 -4.78
C MET A 67 12.40 -8.49 -4.05
N ASP A 68 12.04 -9.76 -3.91
CA ASP A 68 12.69 -10.67 -2.96
C ASP A 68 13.41 -11.86 -3.64
N VAL A 69 13.66 -11.77 -4.93
CA VAL A 69 14.42 -12.79 -5.68
C VAL A 69 15.63 -12.12 -6.35
N PRO A 70 16.69 -12.89 -6.66
CA PRO A 70 17.88 -12.35 -7.31
C PRO A 70 17.60 -11.76 -8.69
N GLU A 71 16.66 -12.36 -9.42
CA GLU A 71 16.26 -11.92 -10.75
C GLU A 71 15.51 -10.60 -10.66
N ARG A 72 15.76 -9.72 -11.63
CA ARG A 72 15.14 -8.38 -11.68
C ARG A 72 14.06 -8.34 -12.74
N TYR A 73 12.91 -8.95 -12.44
CA TYR A 73 11.77 -8.95 -13.36
C TYR A 73 11.17 -7.56 -13.46
N PRO A 74 10.80 -7.12 -14.68
CA PRO A 74 10.05 -5.86 -14.82
C PRO A 74 8.62 -6.04 -14.31
N GLY A 75 8.08 -5.01 -13.66
CA GLY A 75 6.71 -5.01 -13.12
C GLY A 75 6.52 -3.98 -12.02
N TYR A 76 5.36 -4.03 -11.40
CA TYR A 76 5.03 -3.14 -10.28
C TYR A 76 5.77 -3.61 -9.03
N THR A 77 6.61 -2.75 -8.47
CA THR A 77 7.38 -3.06 -7.25
C THR A 77 6.64 -2.64 -5.99
N HIS A 78 5.92 -1.54 -6.04
CA HIS A 78 5.22 -0.98 -4.88
C HIS A 78 4.21 0.06 -5.33
N TYR A 79 3.38 0.51 -4.40
CA TYR A 79 2.61 1.74 -4.54
C TYR A 79 2.87 2.62 -3.32
N ALA A 80 2.78 3.93 -3.52
CA ALA A 80 3.06 4.91 -2.49
C ALA A 80 1.80 5.65 -2.10
N ILE A 81 1.60 5.80 -0.80
CA ILE A 81 0.50 6.53 -0.19
C ILE A 81 1.09 7.77 0.47
N ALA A 82 0.57 8.94 0.12
CA ALA A 82 0.98 10.17 0.77
C ALA A 82 0.33 10.26 2.16
N VAL A 83 1.14 10.60 3.15
CA VAL A 83 0.71 10.81 4.53
C VAL A 83 1.12 12.21 5.00
N ALA A 84 0.38 12.74 5.96
CA ALA A 84 0.70 14.06 6.52
C ALA A 84 2.01 14.05 7.31
N SER A 85 2.31 12.92 7.99
CA SER A 85 3.51 12.79 8.82
C SER A 85 4.00 11.35 8.80
N VAL A 86 5.21 11.14 8.32
CA VAL A 86 5.87 9.82 8.36
C VAL A 86 6.16 9.41 9.81
N ALA A 87 6.53 10.35 10.68
CA ALA A 87 6.76 10.07 12.09
C ALA A 87 5.48 9.55 12.77
N ALA A 88 4.33 10.18 12.49
CA ALA A 88 3.05 9.72 13.02
C ALA A 88 2.63 8.37 12.43
N ALA A 89 2.85 8.16 11.14
CA ALA A 89 2.58 6.89 10.48
C ALA A 89 3.42 5.76 11.09
N LYS A 90 4.70 6.01 11.32
CA LYS A 90 5.62 5.06 11.96
C LYS A 90 5.10 4.63 13.35
N THR A 91 4.73 5.60 14.19
CA THR A 91 4.19 5.33 15.52
C THR A 91 2.91 4.50 15.43
N PHE A 92 1.99 4.87 14.54
CA PHE A 92 0.75 4.12 14.32
C PHE A 92 1.02 2.66 13.93
N LEU A 93 1.91 2.44 12.98
CA LEU A 93 2.25 1.11 12.49
C LEU A 93 2.88 0.26 13.59
N GLU A 94 3.80 0.81 14.34
CA GLU A 94 4.45 0.13 15.47
C GLU A 94 3.44 -0.23 16.55
N ASP A 95 2.51 0.66 16.88
CA ASP A 95 1.45 0.42 17.87
C ASP A 95 0.50 -0.69 17.44
N HIS A 96 0.36 -0.93 16.13
CA HIS A 96 -0.48 -1.99 15.56
C HIS A 96 0.32 -3.23 15.14
N HIS A 97 1.58 -3.33 15.59
CA HIS A 97 2.46 -4.45 15.33
C HIS A 97 2.73 -4.69 13.83
N ILE A 98 2.75 -3.62 13.05
CA ILE A 98 3.13 -3.67 11.64
C ILE A 98 4.58 -3.19 11.53
N SER A 99 5.46 -4.09 11.08
CA SER A 99 6.90 -3.80 11.01
C SER A 99 7.24 -2.83 9.89
N ILE A 100 8.08 -1.84 10.21
CA ILE A 100 8.70 -0.99 9.19
C ILE A 100 9.86 -1.82 8.60
N THR A 101 9.81 -2.06 7.30
CA THR A 101 10.84 -2.87 6.62
C THR A 101 11.99 -2.03 6.10
N GLU A 102 11.76 -0.75 5.86
CA GLU A 102 12.79 0.19 5.40
C GLU A 102 12.40 1.62 5.77
N GLY A 103 13.39 2.43 6.03
CA GLY A 103 13.23 3.86 6.33
C GLY A 103 13.15 4.18 7.83
N PRO A 104 12.95 5.46 8.18
CA PRO A 104 12.73 6.60 7.27
C PRO A 104 13.92 6.93 6.36
N ILE A 105 13.62 7.24 5.11
CA ILE A 105 14.61 7.64 4.11
C ILE A 105 14.12 8.94 3.47
N THR A 106 15.01 9.94 3.39
CA THR A 106 14.72 11.16 2.64
C THR A 106 15.38 11.06 1.28
N PHE A 107 14.57 11.15 0.23
CA PHE A 107 15.04 11.07 -1.15
C PHE A 107 15.48 12.44 -1.69
N GLY A 108 16.12 12.42 -2.87
CA GLY A 108 16.67 13.63 -3.47
C GLY A 108 15.63 14.69 -3.86
N ASP A 109 14.36 14.30 -4.00
CA ASP A 109 13.25 15.22 -4.24
C ASP A 109 12.68 15.84 -2.94
N GLY A 110 13.24 15.50 -1.79
CA GLY A 110 12.84 16.00 -0.48
C GLY A 110 11.73 15.21 0.20
N LYS A 111 11.19 14.18 -0.45
CA LYS A 111 10.20 13.29 0.17
C LYS A 111 10.86 12.38 1.19
N THR A 112 10.17 12.16 2.30
CA THR A 112 10.60 11.19 3.32
C THR A 112 9.62 10.03 3.34
N SER A 113 10.14 8.81 3.34
CA SER A 113 9.31 7.60 3.21
C SER A 113 9.69 6.52 4.20
N ILE A 114 8.68 5.73 4.58
CA ILE A 114 8.85 4.44 5.24
C ILE A 114 8.14 3.38 4.41
N PHE A 115 8.59 2.13 4.56
CA PHE A 115 8.08 1.01 3.78
C PHE A 115 7.61 -0.09 4.71
N ILE A 116 6.52 -0.74 4.34
CA ILE A 116 5.98 -1.92 5.02
C ILE A 116 5.64 -2.99 3.99
N ARG A 117 5.26 -4.17 4.49
CA ARG A 117 4.74 -5.26 3.67
C ARG A 117 3.32 -5.61 4.09
N ASP A 118 2.46 -5.84 3.11
CA ASP A 118 1.14 -6.41 3.39
C ASP A 118 1.26 -7.93 3.63
N PRO A 119 0.15 -8.66 3.94
CA PRO A 119 0.24 -10.09 4.22
C PRO A 119 0.80 -10.94 3.08
N ASP A 120 0.69 -10.50 1.84
CA ASP A 120 1.24 -11.19 0.66
C ASP A 120 2.62 -10.66 0.26
N LEU A 121 3.27 -9.89 1.14
CA LEU A 121 4.60 -9.31 0.97
C LEU A 121 4.66 -8.22 -0.10
N ASN A 122 3.52 -7.66 -0.51
CA ASN A 122 3.51 -6.48 -1.36
C ASN A 122 4.10 -5.30 -0.60
N VAL A 123 4.90 -4.50 -1.30
CA VAL A 123 5.54 -3.32 -0.71
C VAL A 123 4.60 -2.13 -0.76
N LEU A 124 4.36 -1.52 0.39
CA LEU A 124 3.67 -0.24 0.53
C LEU A 124 4.67 0.80 1.01
N GLU A 125 4.69 1.94 0.33
CA GLU A 125 5.45 3.11 0.74
C GLU A 125 4.50 4.14 1.34
N PHE A 126 4.84 4.69 2.50
CA PHE A 126 4.18 5.88 3.03
C PHE A 126 5.14 7.04 2.88
N THR A 127 4.72 8.07 2.14
CA THR A 127 5.58 9.19 1.81
C THR A 127 5.00 10.51 2.33
N GLU A 128 5.85 11.29 2.97
CA GLU A 128 5.56 12.65 3.38
C GLU A 128 6.19 13.59 2.37
N LEU A 129 5.35 14.42 1.75
CA LEU A 129 5.81 15.40 0.79
C LEU A 129 6.61 16.48 1.53
N PRO A 130 7.65 17.07 0.90
CA PRO A 130 8.33 18.19 1.49
C PRO A 130 7.32 19.29 1.72
N GLN A 131 7.43 20.00 2.88
CA GLN A 131 6.58 21.15 3.13
C GLN A 131 6.71 22.10 1.95
N ALA A 132 5.60 22.32 1.25
CA ALA A 132 5.56 23.37 0.26
C ALA A 132 5.98 24.66 0.97
N THR A 133 7.06 25.28 0.48
CA THR A 133 7.35 26.65 0.85
C THR A 133 6.08 27.41 0.53
N LEU A 134 5.37 27.82 1.59
CA LEU A 134 4.25 28.73 1.39
C LEU A 134 4.79 29.93 0.61
N PRO A 135 4.11 30.32 -0.49
CA PRO A 135 4.53 31.55 -1.15
C PRO A 135 4.60 32.65 -0.10
N ALA A 136 5.69 33.42 -0.14
CA ALA A 136 5.84 34.54 0.75
C ALA A 136 4.56 35.38 0.72
N PRO A 137 4.02 35.81 1.90
CA PRO A 137 2.85 36.65 1.90
C PRO A 137 3.14 37.89 1.06
N GLU A 138 2.25 38.15 0.10
CA GLU A 138 2.33 39.35 -0.73
C GLU A 138 2.21 40.60 0.13
#